data_842d019dc19d0f7b05cf05158bddc4ee
#
_entry.id   842d019dc19d0f7b05cf05158bddc4ee
#
_cell.length_a   1.000
_cell.length_b   1.000
_cell.length_c   1.000
_cell.angle_alpha   90.00
_cell.angle_beta   90.00
_cell.angle_gamma   90.00
#
_symmetry.space_group_name_H-M   'P 1'
#
loop_
_entity.id
_entity.type
_entity.pdbx_description
1 polymer ?
#
loop_
_entity_poly.entity_id
_entity_poly.type
_entity_poly.pdbx_seq_one_letter_code
_entity_poly.pdbx_strand_id
1 'polypeptide(L)'
;MDIESLKNSIESNYEIKIKSLEKVKNSYKVETENKDYAIKIIKYDFAHFYFILSAIKHLQRKNFNKVPNILKNNNGKDYVQLGNSYAYLTEWVPSRVSNYNNPIELAAISKKLGELHECSYGFTLNRNMNPRIGWYSWINVFETRCNEILDFRNRISQKAYKSKFDYIYLDNIEAEIERGKIAIKGLKESNYIKIMDKEVMKRGFCHHDFAHHNILVDENGEFNVIDFDYCILDTHLHDVSSLLIRAMKDGKWSKEKANLILNNYCKSNSIYDEELKLIRDFIRFPQVFWQVGIQYYWEQQPWGEEFFIEKINKYLEDIDYREEFL
;
A
#
# COMPACT_ATOMS: atom_id res chain seq x y z
N MET A 1 22.24 -11.24 -8.05
CA MET A 1 22.95 -12.06 -7.03
C MET A 1 22.35 -13.44 -7.12
N ASP A 2 23.15 -14.46 -7.28
CA ASP A 2 22.72 -15.85 -7.23
C ASP A 2 22.45 -16.29 -5.77
N ILE A 3 21.78 -17.41 -5.61
CA ILE A 3 21.33 -17.90 -4.27
C ILE A 3 22.53 -18.23 -3.37
N GLU A 4 23.60 -18.77 -3.92
CA GLU A 4 24.78 -19.15 -3.16
C GLU A 4 25.52 -17.91 -2.62
N SER A 5 25.69 -16.89 -3.44
CA SER A 5 26.27 -15.60 -3.02
C SER A 5 25.42 -14.94 -1.93
N LEU A 6 24.10 -15.03 -2.03
CA LEU A 6 23.19 -14.51 -1.01
C LEU A 6 23.36 -15.27 0.30
N LYS A 7 23.38 -16.62 0.25
CA LYS A 7 23.59 -17.48 1.40
C LYS A 7 24.88 -17.13 2.14
N ASN A 8 26.02 -17.11 1.41
CA ASN A 8 27.32 -16.80 1.99
C ASN A 8 27.35 -15.41 2.64
N SER A 9 26.69 -14.43 2.00
CA SER A 9 26.60 -13.06 2.54
C SER A 9 25.77 -13.01 3.84
N ILE A 10 24.69 -13.77 3.95
CA ILE A 10 23.89 -13.82 5.17
C ILE A 10 24.68 -14.52 6.28
N GLU A 11 25.25 -15.69 6.03
CA GLU A 11 26.01 -16.45 7.01
C GLU A 11 27.19 -15.65 7.58
N SER A 12 27.89 -14.90 6.71
CA SER A 12 29.03 -14.08 7.14
C SER A 12 28.63 -12.85 7.97
N ASN A 13 27.40 -12.36 7.82
CA ASN A 13 26.93 -11.16 8.52
C ASN A 13 26.08 -11.44 9.76
N TYR A 14 25.52 -12.67 9.94
CA TYR A 14 24.54 -12.96 10.99
C TYR A 14 24.90 -14.25 11.73
N GLU A 15 25.98 -14.72 11.99
CA GLU A 15 26.33 -15.93 12.77
C GLU A 15 25.26 -17.06 12.74
N ILE A 16 24.63 -17.24 11.59
CA ILE A 16 23.60 -18.27 11.34
C ILE A 16 24.11 -19.25 10.29
N LYS A 17 23.76 -20.52 10.43
CA LYS A 17 24.06 -21.55 9.43
C LYS A 17 22.77 -21.89 8.67
N ILE A 18 22.79 -21.65 7.36
CA ILE A 18 21.62 -21.78 6.50
C ILE A 18 21.55 -23.21 5.94
N LYS A 19 20.42 -23.89 6.17
CA LYS A 19 20.09 -25.18 5.57
C LYS A 19 19.55 -24.99 4.15
N SER A 20 18.54 -24.15 4.01
CA SER A 20 17.90 -23.87 2.72
C SER A 20 17.50 -22.40 2.60
N LEU A 21 17.37 -21.95 1.35
CA LEU A 21 16.96 -20.58 0.98
C LEU A 21 15.90 -20.70 -0.10
N GLU A 22 14.66 -20.35 0.24
CA GLU A 22 13.52 -20.42 -0.67
C GLU A 22 12.99 -19.01 -0.99
N LYS A 23 12.77 -18.72 -2.26
CA LYS A 23 12.16 -17.45 -2.67
C LYS A 23 10.66 -17.47 -2.44
N VAL A 24 10.16 -16.57 -1.60
CA VAL A 24 8.75 -16.41 -1.30
C VAL A 24 8.34 -14.99 -1.73
N LYS A 25 7.66 -14.84 -2.87
CA LYS A 25 7.32 -13.52 -3.47
C LYS A 25 8.56 -12.62 -3.62
N ASN A 26 8.57 -11.48 -2.89
CA ASN A 26 9.64 -10.49 -2.91
C ASN A 26 10.67 -10.66 -1.77
N SER A 27 10.60 -11.78 -1.05
CA SER A 27 11.49 -12.11 0.08
C SER A 27 12.06 -13.51 -0.09
N TYR A 28 12.97 -13.90 0.80
CA TYR A 28 13.44 -15.28 0.89
C TYR A 28 13.18 -15.80 2.30
N LYS A 29 12.66 -17.02 2.39
CA LYS A 29 12.65 -17.79 3.62
C LYS A 29 14.03 -18.41 3.82
N VAL A 30 14.57 -18.24 5.00
CA VAL A 30 15.90 -18.76 5.41
C VAL A 30 15.67 -19.81 6.48
N GLU A 31 15.89 -21.07 6.14
CA GLU A 31 15.76 -22.17 7.09
C GLU A 31 17.10 -22.45 7.78
N THR A 32 17.07 -22.55 9.10
CA THR A 32 18.25 -22.93 9.91
C THR A 32 17.94 -24.16 10.77
N GLU A 33 18.83 -24.51 11.68
CA GLU A 33 18.58 -25.65 12.59
C GLU A 33 17.55 -25.34 13.66
N ASN A 34 17.56 -24.13 14.17
CA ASN A 34 16.80 -23.77 15.36
C ASN A 34 15.60 -22.90 15.06
N LYS A 35 15.65 -22.04 14.03
CA LYS A 35 14.65 -21.02 13.75
C LYS A 35 14.69 -20.61 12.29
N ASP A 36 13.54 -20.28 11.73
CA ASP A 36 13.45 -19.74 10.39
C ASP A 36 13.46 -18.22 10.41
N TYR A 37 13.98 -17.62 9.32
CA TYR A 37 14.04 -16.18 9.14
C TYR A 37 13.48 -15.77 7.78
N ALA A 38 13.17 -14.49 7.62
CA ALA A 38 12.86 -13.85 6.36
C ALA A 38 13.93 -12.81 6.02
N ILE A 39 14.51 -12.88 4.83
CA ILE A 39 15.35 -11.80 4.33
C ILE A 39 14.60 -11.00 3.28
N LYS A 40 14.52 -9.70 3.48
CA LYS A 40 13.94 -8.74 2.55
C LYS A 40 15.06 -7.96 1.89
N ILE A 41 15.14 -8.06 0.56
CA ILE A 41 16.12 -7.32 -0.26
C ILE A 41 15.42 -6.14 -0.90
N ILE A 42 15.94 -4.94 -0.66
CA ILE A 42 15.39 -3.69 -1.16
C ILE A 42 16.36 -3.06 -2.15
N LYS A 43 15.87 -2.71 -3.33
CA LYS A 43 16.64 -2.15 -4.44
C LYS A 43 16.56 -0.62 -4.53
N TYR A 44 15.96 0.04 -3.55
CA TYR A 44 15.92 1.50 -3.47
C TYR A 44 17.29 2.07 -3.07
N ASP A 45 17.47 3.37 -3.28
CA ASP A 45 18.62 4.08 -2.73
C ASP A 45 18.66 3.95 -1.18
N PHE A 46 19.85 4.13 -0.62
CA PHE A 46 20.06 3.93 0.82
C PHE A 46 19.17 4.83 1.67
N ALA A 47 18.97 6.07 1.28
CA ALA A 47 18.24 7.03 2.10
C ALA A 47 16.73 6.69 2.19
N HIS A 48 16.14 6.16 1.11
CA HIS A 48 14.77 5.65 1.13
C HIS A 48 14.68 4.33 1.90
N PHE A 49 15.59 3.39 1.66
CA PHE A 49 15.69 2.15 2.44
C PHE A 49 15.81 2.44 3.95
N TYR A 50 16.67 3.38 4.32
CA TYR A 50 16.89 3.75 5.72
C TYR A 50 15.65 4.39 6.35
N PHE A 51 14.85 5.12 5.58
CA PHE A 51 13.55 5.59 6.03
C PHE A 51 12.61 4.43 6.37
N ILE A 52 12.44 3.44 5.47
CA ILE A 52 11.59 2.26 5.68
C ILE A 52 12.00 1.53 6.97
N LEU A 53 13.29 1.23 7.10
CA LEU A 53 13.85 0.56 8.27
C LEU A 53 13.58 1.34 9.57
N SER A 54 13.74 2.66 9.51
CA SER A 54 13.51 3.55 10.64
C SER A 54 12.04 3.66 11.03
N ALA A 55 11.10 3.57 10.05
CA ALA A 55 9.68 3.54 10.29
C ALA A 55 9.28 2.26 11.05
N ILE A 56 9.74 1.09 10.62
CA ILE A 56 9.52 -0.18 11.33
C ILE A 56 10.05 -0.10 12.76
N LYS A 57 11.27 0.40 12.97
CA LYS A 57 11.86 0.57 14.30
C LYS A 57 11.14 1.59 15.15
N HIS A 58 10.56 2.63 14.56
CA HIS A 58 9.74 3.58 15.29
C HIS A 58 8.49 2.92 15.86
N LEU A 59 7.78 2.09 15.05
CA LEU A 59 6.63 1.31 15.51
C LEU A 59 7.01 0.39 16.68
N GLN A 60 8.12 -0.33 16.57
CA GLN A 60 8.61 -1.20 17.65
C GLN A 60 8.88 -0.42 18.95
N ARG A 61 9.54 0.75 18.86
CA ARG A 61 9.78 1.63 20.03
C ARG A 61 8.49 2.18 20.65
N LYS A 62 7.44 2.32 19.86
CA LYS A 62 6.10 2.73 20.30
C LYS A 62 5.24 1.53 20.79
N ASN A 63 5.88 0.37 21.02
CA ASN A 63 5.23 -0.87 21.45
C ASN A 63 4.19 -1.45 20.46
N PHE A 64 4.26 -1.09 19.19
CA PHE A 64 3.54 -1.78 18.13
C PHE A 64 4.29 -3.06 17.77
N ASN A 65 4.10 -4.12 18.57
CA ASN A 65 4.85 -5.38 18.47
C ASN A 65 4.33 -6.32 17.36
N LYS A 66 3.55 -5.79 16.42
CA LYS A 66 2.92 -6.55 15.32
C LYS A 66 3.59 -6.28 13.97
N VAL A 67 4.86 -5.89 14.02
CA VAL A 67 5.80 -5.88 12.90
C VAL A 67 6.95 -6.83 13.21
N PRO A 68 7.52 -7.54 12.22
CA PRO A 68 8.63 -8.47 12.46
C PRO A 68 9.84 -7.78 13.10
N ASN A 69 10.45 -8.43 14.07
CA ASN A 69 11.67 -7.95 14.68
C ASN A 69 12.83 -7.98 13.71
N ILE A 70 13.51 -6.85 13.55
CA ILE A 70 14.70 -6.75 12.71
C ILE A 70 15.90 -7.24 13.53
N LEU A 71 16.63 -8.22 12.99
CA LEU A 71 17.84 -8.75 13.61
C LEU A 71 19.02 -7.84 13.32
N LYS A 72 19.84 -7.63 14.36
CA LYS A 72 21.14 -6.96 14.18
C LYS A 72 22.15 -7.94 13.59
N ASN A 73 22.94 -7.44 12.66
CA ASN A 73 24.09 -8.20 12.16
C ASN A 73 25.26 -8.19 13.16
N ASN A 74 26.33 -8.93 12.86
CA ASN A 74 27.54 -9.05 13.71
C ASN A 74 28.23 -7.72 14.03
N ASN A 75 27.97 -6.67 13.22
CA ASN A 75 28.48 -5.32 13.44
C ASN A 75 27.48 -4.41 14.19
N GLY A 76 26.39 -4.97 14.73
CA GLY A 76 25.35 -4.27 15.44
C GLY A 76 24.42 -3.41 14.56
N LYS A 77 24.51 -3.52 13.22
CA LYS A 77 23.64 -2.82 12.26
C LYS A 77 22.36 -3.62 12.02
N ASP A 78 21.28 -2.91 11.73
CA ASP A 78 19.97 -3.51 11.42
C ASP A 78 19.83 -3.96 9.95
N TYR A 79 20.88 -3.91 9.18
CA TYR A 79 20.87 -4.26 7.75
C TYR A 79 22.25 -4.72 7.27
N VAL A 80 22.27 -5.32 6.09
CA VAL A 80 23.48 -5.63 5.32
C VAL A 80 23.40 -5.01 3.94
N GLN A 81 24.55 -4.66 3.38
CA GLN A 81 24.67 -4.23 1.98
C GLN A 81 25.00 -5.43 1.11
N LEU A 82 24.25 -5.62 0.03
CA LEU A 82 24.37 -6.70 -0.94
C LEU A 82 24.62 -6.10 -2.33
N GLY A 83 25.90 -5.80 -2.64
CA GLY A 83 26.22 -5.03 -3.86
C GLY A 83 25.60 -3.65 -3.82
N ASN A 84 24.73 -3.36 -4.80
CA ASN A 84 23.99 -2.07 -4.88
C ASN A 84 22.65 -2.10 -4.15
N SER A 85 22.31 -3.19 -3.48
CA SER A 85 21.05 -3.35 -2.73
C SER A 85 21.31 -3.42 -1.23
N TYR A 86 20.25 -3.27 -0.46
CA TYR A 86 20.27 -3.40 1.00
C TYR A 86 19.29 -4.47 1.43
N ALA A 87 19.60 -5.18 2.51
CA ALA A 87 18.71 -6.19 3.04
C ALA A 87 18.65 -6.14 4.56
N TYR A 88 17.53 -6.54 5.12
CA TYR A 88 17.38 -6.78 6.55
C TYR A 88 16.80 -8.17 6.79
N LEU A 89 17.16 -8.75 7.92
CA LEU A 89 16.72 -10.06 8.37
C LEU A 89 15.71 -9.90 9.50
N THR A 90 14.62 -10.65 9.42
CA THR A 90 13.60 -10.73 10.48
C THR A 90 13.34 -12.18 10.83
N GLU A 91 12.68 -12.44 11.95
CA GLU A 91 12.14 -13.77 12.25
C GLU A 91 11.04 -14.13 11.23
N TRP A 92 11.02 -15.40 10.82
CA TRP A 92 9.90 -15.90 10.02
C TRP A 92 8.70 -16.15 10.93
N VAL A 93 7.55 -15.62 10.56
CA VAL A 93 6.30 -15.84 11.30
C VAL A 93 5.48 -16.90 10.58
N PRO A 94 5.36 -18.12 11.12
CA PRO A 94 4.42 -19.12 10.60
C PRO A 94 3.00 -18.54 10.63
N SER A 95 2.35 -18.44 9.46
CA SER A 95 1.14 -17.65 9.35
C SER A 95 0.40 -17.91 8.04
N ARG A 96 -0.85 -17.53 8.00
CA ARG A 96 -1.64 -17.40 6.77
C ARG A 96 -1.93 -15.93 6.46
N VAL A 97 -2.28 -15.63 5.23
CA VAL A 97 -2.80 -14.32 4.87
C VAL A 97 -4.18 -14.08 5.50
N SER A 98 -4.49 -12.82 5.80
CA SER A 98 -5.79 -12.43 6.33
C SER A 98 -6.89 -12.45 5.26
N ASN A 99 -8.15 -12.42 5.69
CA ASN A 99 -9.32 -12.47 4.81
C ASN A 99 -10.28 -11.32 5.10
N TYR A 100 -10.36 -10.34 4.20
CA TYR A 100 -11.27 -9.18 4.32
C TYR A 100 -12.76 -9.54 4.15
N ASN A 101 -13.09 -10.75 3.68
CA ASN A 101 -14.46 -11.22 3.64
C ASN A 101 -14.93 -11.79 4.99
N ASN A 102 -14.01 -12.09 5.91
CA ASN A 102 -14.34 -12.47 7.28
C ASN A 102 -14.55 -11.20 8.12
N PRO A 103 -15.76 -10.91 8.62
CA PRO A 103 -16.05 -9.67 9.35
C PRO A 103 -15.29 -9.58 10.67
N ILE A 104 -14.96 -10.70 11.31
CA ILE A 104 -14.19 -10.72 12.55
C ILE A 104 -12.75 -10.31 12.28
N GLU A 105 -12.13 -10.87 11.22
CA GLU A 105 -10.79 -10.48 10.81
C GLU A 105 -10.77 -9.03 10.34
N LEU A 106 -11.73 -8.60 9.53
CA LEU A 106 -11.81 -7.23 9.03
C LEU A 106 -11.92 -6.20 10.18
N ALA A 107 -12.73 -6.50 11.21
CA ALA A 107 -12.84 -5.66 12.40
C ALA A 107 -11.50 -5.56 13.16
N ALA A 108 -10.82 -6.68 13.37
CA ALA A 108 -9.52 -6.73 14.05
C ALA A 108 -8.42 -6.00 13.23
N ILE A 109 -8.41 -6.19 11.91
CA ILE A 109 -7.49 -5.52 10.98
C ILE A 109 -7.71 -4.01 10.97
N SER A 110 -8.96 -3.57 10.97
CA SER A 110 -9.30 -2.14 11.02
C SER A 110 -8.81 -1.48 12.31
N LYS A 111 -8.99 -2.13 13.45
CA LYS A 111 -8.41 -1.69 14.72
C LYS A 111 -6.88 -1.65 14.66
N LYS A 112 -6.26 -2.69 14.06
CA LYS A 112 -4.81 -2.79 13.91
C LYS A 112 -4.25 -1.65 13.05
N LEU A 113 -4.96 -1.23 11.99
CA LEU A 113 -4.60 -0.06 11.20
C LEU A 113 -4.64 1.23 12.03
N GLY A 114 -5.66 1.40 12.87
CA GLY A 114 -5.73 2.53 13.80
C GLY A 114 -4.57 2.55 14.80
N GLU A 115 -4.22 1.39 15.35
CA GLU A 115 -3.06 1.24 16.25
C GLU A 115 -1.74 1.58 15.54
N LEU A 116 -1.57 1.15 14.28
CA LEU A 116 -0.38 1.44 13.48
C LEU A 116 -0.23 2.95 13.28
N HIS A 117 -1.31 3.63 12.87
CA HIS A 117 -1.27 5.08 12.64
C HIS A 117 -1.00 5.85 13.93
N GLU A 118 -1.64 5.51 15.05
CA GLU A 118 -1.38 6.13 16.35
C GLU A 118 0.09 5.94 16.76
N CYS A 119 0.64 4.74 16.59
CA CYS A 119 2.04 4.46 16.87
C CYS A 119 3.00 5.14 15.88
N SER A 120 2.57 5.49 14.66
CA SER A 120 3.38 6.18 13.67
C SER A 120 3.66 7.64 14.03
N TYR A 121 2.80 8.24 14.86
CA TYR A 121 2.91 9.67 15.20
C TYR A 121 4.19 10.01 15.97
N GLY A 122 4.68 11.23 15.70
CA GLY A 122 5.93 11.71 16.28
C GLY A 122 7.18 11.13 15.63
N PHE A 123 7.05 10.54 14.43
CA PHE A 123 8.21 10.08 13.66
C PHE A 123 9.16 11.25 13.38
N THR A 124 10.45 11.02 13.55
CA THR A 124 11.46 12.04 13.36
C THR A 124 12.37 11.69 12.20
N LEU A 125 12.36 12.54 11.18
CA LEU A 125 13.30 12.46 10.06
C LEU A 125 14.70 12.91 10.48
N ASN A 126 15.69 12.30 9.87
CA ASN A 126 17.06 12.78 9.94
C ASN A 126 17.65 12.94 8.51
N ARG A 127 18.80 13.58 8.41
CA ARG A 127 19.45 13.92 7.13
C ARG A 127 19.84 12.72 6.24
N ASN A 128 19.81 11.51 6.79
CA ASN A 128 20.15 10.29 6.04
C ASN A 128 18.91 9.62 5.44
N MET A 129 17.73 10.20 5.61
CA MET A 129 16.46 9.68 5.12
C MET A 129 15.96 10.49 3.93
N ASN A 130 15.42 9.81 2.93
CA ASN A 130 14.70 10.41 1.81
C ASN A 130 13.34 9.72 1.64
N PRO A 131 12.32 10.07 2.46
CA PRO A 131 10.99 9.49 2.36
C PRO A 131 10.25 9.99 1.13
N ARG A 132 9.31 9.20 0.66
CA ARG A 132 8.23 9.72 -0.19
C ARG A 132 7.33 10.60 0.66
N ILE A 133 6.76 11.65 0.06
CA ILE A 133 5.86 12.60 0.73
C ILE A 133 4.54 12.64 -0.03
N GLY A 134 3.45 12.29 0.64
CA GLY A 134 2.08 12.28 0.12
C GLY A 134 1.24 13.46 0.60
N TRP A 135 1.63 14.13 1.70
CA TRP A 135 0.90 15.29 2.21
C TRP A 135 0.71 16.36 1.13
N TYR A 136 -0.49 16.95 1.05
CA TYR A 136 -0.93 17.94 0.08
C TYR A 136 -0.92 17.47 -1.39
N SER A 137 -0.64 16.20 -1.68
CA SER A 137 -0.42 15.73 -3.05
C SER A 137 -1.72 15.32 -3.77
N TRP A 138 -2.80 15.00 -3.08
CA TRP A 138 -3.96 14.33 -3.66
C TRP A 138 -4.58 15.12 -4.83
N ILE A 139 -4.78 16.44 -4.67
CA ILE A 139 -5.38 17.29 -5.72
C ILE A 139 -4.52 17.25 -6.98
N ASN A 140 -3.20 17.51 -6.84
CA ASN A 140 -2.29 17.51 -7.98
C ASN A 140 -2.15 16.14 -8.62
N VAL A 141 -2.12 15.09 -7.82
CA VAL A 141 -2.05 13.70 -8.30
C VAL A 141 -3.31 13.35 -9.10
N PHE A 142 -4.49 13.71 -8.61
CA PHE A 142 -5.76 13.46 -9.31
C PHE A 142 -5.86 14.26 -10.59
N GLU A 143 -5.47 15.53 -10.60
CA GLU A 143 -5.41 16.35 -11.82
C GLU A 143 -4.45 15.75 -12.85
N THR A 144 -3.25 15.34 -12.43
CA THR A 144 -2.29 14.69 -13.31
C THR A 144 -2.86 13.42 -13.93
N ARG A 145 -3.48 12.54 -13.13
CA ARG A 145 -4.09 11.30 -13.61
C ARG A 145 -5.27 11.53 -14.56
N CYS A 146 -6.08 12.55 -14.33
CA CYS A 146 -7.13 12.92 -15.29
C CYS A 146 -6.52 13.36 -16.63
N ASN A 147 -5.43 14.14 -16.62
CA ASN A 147 -4.72 14.55 -17.84
C ASN A 147 -4.09 13.34 -18.56
N GLU A 148 -3.57 12.37 -17.82
CA GLU A 148 -3.03 11.13 -18.36
C GLU A 148 -4.13 10.26 -19.02
N ILE A 149 -5.33 10.19 -18.43
CA ILE A 149 -6.49 9.53 -19.06
C ILE A 149 -6.85 10.24 -20.38
N LEU A 150 -6.79 11.57 -20.44
CA LEU A 150 -6.99 12.31 -21.69
C LEU A 150 -5.89 12.05 -22.73
N ASP A 151 -4.63 11.88 -22.30
CA ASP A 151 -3.54 11.46 -23.20
C ASP A 151 -3.79 10.06 -23.77
N PHE A 152 -4.28 9.12 -22.96
CA PHE A 152 -4.64 7.79 -23.46
C PHE A 152 -5.70 7.87 -24.56
N ARG A 153 -6.74 8.73 -24.40
CA ARG A 153 -7.71 9.00 -25.46
C ARG A 153 -7.05 9.49 -26.75
N ASN A 154 -6.13 10.43 -26.64
CA ASN A 154 -5.42 10.96 -27.80
C ASN A 154 -4.58 9.88 -28.50
N ARG A 155 -3.90 9.03 -27.75
CA ARG A 155 -3.13 7.89 -28.29
C ARG A 155 -4.04 6.87 -29.01
N ILE A 156 -5.18 6.55 -28.43
CA ILE A 156 -6.16 5.65 -29.07
C ILE A 156 -6.67 6.25 -30.39
N SER A 157 -6.97 7.56 -30.39
CA SER A 157 -7.50 8.24 -31.60
C SER A 157 -6.52 8.21 -32.78
N GLN A 158 -5.21 8.17 -32.52
CA GLN A 158 -4.16 8.13 -33.52
C GLN A 158 -3.90 6.72 -34.09
N LYS A 159 -4.45 5.68 -33.47
CA LYS A 159 -4.28 4.29 -33.98
C LYS A 159 -5.06 4.08 -35.27
N ALA A 160 -4.41 3.53 -36.28
CA ALA A 160 -5.06 3.10 -37.52
C ALA A 160 -6.10 1.98 -37.28
N TYR A 161 -5.73 1.06 -36.38
CA TYR A 161 -6.60 -0.04 -35.95
C TYR A 161 -6.73 -0.02 -34.43
N LYS A 162 -7.98 -0.01 -33.95
CA LYS A 162 -8.26 -0.05 -32.53
C LYS A 162 -8.53 -1.46 -32.08
N SER A 163 -7.98 -1.84 -30.96
CA SER A 163 -8.23 -3.12 -30.32
C SER A 163 -9.57 -3.14 -29.57
N LYS A 164 -10.01 -4.32 -29.14
CA LYS A 164 -11.23 -4.44 -28.32
C LYS A 164 -11.09 -3.65 -27.00
N PHE A 165 -9.93 -3.67 -26.38
CA PHE A 165 -9.67 -2.88 -25.17
C PHE A 165 -9.77 -1.37 -25.46
N ASP A 166 -9.24 -0.89 -26.59
CA ASP A 166 -9.35 0.52 -26.97
C ASP A 166 -10.81 1.00 -27.02
N TYR A 167 -11.73 0.22 -27.61
CA TYR A 167 -13.14 0.58 -27.66
C TYR A 167 -13.77 0.62 -26.28
N ILE A 168 -13.57 -0.40 -25.44
CA ILE A 168 -14.08 -0.43 -24.06
C ILE A 168 -13.58 0.78 -23.28
N TYR A 169 -12.29 1.12 -23.42
CA TYR A 169 -11.68 2.23 -22.72
C TYR A 169 -12.27 3.57 -23.17
N LEU A 170 -12.41 3.79 -24.50
CA LEU A 170 -13.00 5.00 -25.09
C LEU A 170 -14.45 5.23 -24.66
N ASP A 171 -15.26 4.18 -24.63
CA ASP A 171 -16.67 4.27 -24.27
C ASP A 171 -16.90 4.78 -22.84
N ASN A 172 -15.89 4.65 -21.96
CA ASN A 172 -15.99 5.00 -20.55
C ASN A 172 -15.20 6.26 -20.15
N ILE A 173 -14.32 6.79 -21.00
CA ILE A 173 -13.40 7.89 -20.67
C ILE A 173 -14.13 9.12 -20.12
N GLU A 174 -15.20 9.58 -20.78
CA GLU A 174 -15.88 10.82 -20.41
C GLU A 174 -16.51 10.71 -19.01
N ALA A 175 -17.13 9.58 -18.71
CA ALA A 175 -17.72 9.31 -17.40
C ALA A 175 -16.64 9.27 -16.29
N GLU A 176 -15.50 8.64 -16.57
CA GLU A 176 -14.41 8.54 -15.60
C GLU A 176 -13.68 9.87 -15.38
N ILE A 177 -13.52 10.67 -16.42
CA ILE A 177 -13.01 12.06 -16.30
C ILE A 177 -13.95 12.89 -15.43
N GLU A 178 -15.26 12.77 -15.63
CA GLU A 178 -16.25 13.51 -14.82
C GLU A 178 -16.20 13.09 -13.35
N ARG A 179 -16.08 11.79 -13.05
CA ARG A 179 -15.83 11.29 -11.68
C ARG A 179 -14.56 11.88 -11.07
N GLY A 180 -13.49 11.93 -11.83
CA GLY A 180 -12.23 12.52 -11.41
C GLY A 180 -12.40 14.00 -11.08
N LYS A 181 -13.10 14.78 -11.91
CA LYS A 181 -13.39 16.21 -11.69
C LYS A 181 -14.25 16.43 -10.44
N ILE A 182 -15.26 15.59 -10.21
CA ILE A 182 -16.11 15.68 -9.02
C ILE A 182 -15.26 15.42 -7.76
N ALA A 183 -14.39 14.40 -7.76
CA ALA A 183 -13.49 14.12 -6.66
C ALA A 183 -12.53 15.29 -6.38
N ILE A 184 -11.90 15.85 -7.42
CA ILE A 184 -11.00 17.00 -7.32
C ILE A 184 -11.75 18.23 -6.78
N LYS A 185 -12.95 18.49 -7.28
CA LYS A 185 -13.80 19.59 -6.80
C LYS A 185 -14.13 19.41 -5.33
N GLY A 186 -14.55 18.21 -4.90
CA GLY A 186 -14.84 17.89 -3.51
C GLY A 186 -13.64 18.16 -2.59
N LEU A 187 -12.44 17.73 -2.99
CA LEU A 187 -11.21 18.02 -2.25
C LEU A 187 -10.91 19.53 -2.17
N LYS A 188 -11.06 20.28 -3.26
CA LYS A 188 -10.81 21.73 -3.31
C LYS A 188 -11.81 22.54 -2.48
N GLU A 189 -13.06 22.11 -2.42
CA GLU A 189 -14.14 22.77 -1.67
C GLU A 189 -14.18 22.36 -0.19
N SER A 190 -13.38 21.34 0.19
CA SER A 190 -13.28 20.83 1.56
C SER A 190 -12.21 21.56 2.37
N ASN A 191 -12.05 21.16 3.63
CA ASN A 191 -10.97 21.61 4.50
C ASN A 191 -9.64 20.85 4.25
N TYR A 192 -9.42 20.32 3.03
CA TYR A 192 -8.27 19.47 2.72
C TYR A 192 -6.93 20.03 3.22
N ILE A 193 -6.62 21.29 2.90
CA ILE A 193 -5.36 21.94 3.29
C ILE A 193 -5.22 22.00 4.82
N LYS A 194 -6.29 22.42 5.53
CA LYS A 194 -6.27 22.49 7.01
C LYS A 194 -6.11 21.12 7.66
N ILE A 195 -6.68 20.08 7.05
CA ILE A 195 -6.51 18.70 7.51
C ILE A 195 -5.06 18.27 7.29
N MET A 196 -4.47 18.55 6.13
CA MET A 196 -3.06 18.25 5.87
C MET A 196 -2.12 18.99 6.82
N ASP A 197 -2.41 20.24 7.18
CA ASP A 197 -1.65 20.97 8.20
C ASP A 197 -1.63 20.21 9.54
N LYS A 198 -2.79 19.70 9.98
CA LYS A 198 -2.88 18.89 11.20
C LYS A 198 -2.09 17.57 11.06
N GLU A 199 -2.20 16.90 9.93
CA GLU A 199 -1.51 15.62 9.66
C GLU A 199 0.02 15.78 9.65
N VAL A 200 0.53 16.82 9.01
CA VAL A 200 1.97 17.15 9.04
C VAL A 200 2.46 17.38 10.48
N MET A 201 1.66 18.06 11.30
CA MET A 201 2.01 18.31 12.71
C MET A 201 2.04 17.03 13.53
N LYS A 202 1.24 16.03 13.22
CA LYS A 202 1.28 14.68 13.83
C LYS A 202 2.60 13.96 13.50
N ARG A 203 3.23 14.26 12.36
CA ARG A 203 4.44 13.60 11.86
C ARG A 203 4.28 12.09 11.81
N GLY A 204 3.16 11.64 11.22
CA GLY A 204 2.85 10.23 11.01
C GLY A 204 3.33 9.74 9.65
N PHE A 205 3.26 8.42 9.47
CA PHE A 205 3.46 7.78 8.18
C PHE A 205 2.40 6.69 7.97
N CYS A 206 2.15 6.38 6.69
CA CYS A 206 1.24 5.35 6.25
C CYS A 206 1.99 4.12 5.77
N HIS A 207 1.36 2.95 5.87
CA HIS A 207 1.85 1.72 5.25
C HIS A 207 1.78 1.80 3.72
N HIS A 208 0.73 2.45 3.20
CA HIS A 208 0.46 2.74 1.79
C HIS A 208 0.14 1.51 0.91
N ASP A 209 0.37 0.30 1.40
CA ASP A 209 -0.07 -0.97 0.79
C ASP A 209 -0.64 -1.91 1.86
N PHE A 210 -1.60 -1.41 2.67
CA PHE A 210 -2.25 -2.20 3.72
C PHE A 210 -3.27 -3.16 3.10
N ALA A 211 -2.76 -4.21 2.45
CA ALA A 211 -3.52 -5.22 1.72
C ALA A 211 -3.59 -6.52 2.54
N HIS A 212 -4.64 -7.34 2.32
CA HIS A 212 -4.83 -8.59 3.05
C HIS A 212 -3.61 -9.52 3.03
N HIS A 213 -2.84 -9.51 1.95
CA HIS A 213 -1.65 -10.35 1.81
C HIS A 213 -0.41 -9.81 2.55
N ASN A 214 -0.46 -8.57 3.02
CA ASN A 214 0.55 -7.93 3.86
C ASN A 214 0.15 -7.94 5.35
N ILE A 215 -0.97 -8.58 5.67
CA ILE A 215 -1.44 -8.77 7.03
C ILE A 215 -1.54 -10.26 7.28
N LEU A 216 -0.63 -10.76 8.09
CA LEU A 216 -0.48 -12.19 8.37
C LEU A 216 -1.13 -12.54 9.70
N VAL A 217 -1.88 -13.64 9.73
CA VAL A 217 -2.49 -14.18 10.94
C VAL A 217 -1.61 -15.34 11.41
N ASP A 218 -1.00 -15.18 12.58
CA ASP A 218 -0.16 -16.23 13.19
C ASP A 218 -0.98 -17.33 13.87
N GLU A 219 -0.30 -18.34 14.40
CA GLU A 219 -0.91 -19.50 15.05
C GLU A 219 -1.74 -19.13 16.30
N ASN A 220 -1.46 -18.00 16.92
CA ASN A 220 -2.21 -17.46 18.05
C ASN A 220 -3.40 -16.59 17.64
N GLY A 221 -3.66 -16.43 16.33
CA GLY A 221 -4.71 -15.57 15.79
C GLY A 221 -4.36 -14.08 15.81
N GLU A 222 -3.09 -13.72 16.06
CA GLU A 222 -2.62 -12.34 16.08
C GLU A 222 -2.28 -11.84 14.67
N PHE A 223 -2.53 -10.54 14.42
CA PHE A 223 -2.32 -9.92 13.12
C PHE A 223 -0.97 -9.21 13.06
N ASN A 224 -0.08 -9.68 12.19
CA ASN A 224 1.24 -9.14 11.96
C ASN A 224 1.27 -8.39 10.62
N VAL A 225 1.79 -7.16 10.61
CA VAL A 225 1.90 -6.30 9.43
C VAL A 225 3.30 -6.41 8.84
N ILE A 226 3.38 -6.73 7.57
CA ILE A 226 4.66 -6.90 6.84
C ILE A 226 4.69 -6.00 5.60
N ASP A 227 5.85 -5.91 4.95
CA ASP A 227 6.04 -5.26 3.64
C ASP A 227 5.80 -3.74 3.64
N PHE A 228 6.69 -3.01 4.33
CA PHE A 228 6.69 -1.54 4.40
C PHE A 228 7.37 -0.85 3.21
N ASP A 229 7.58 -1.54 2.08
CA ASP A 229 8.28 -0.98 0.92
C ASP A 229 7.63 0.29 0.34
N TYR A 230 6.31 0.40 0.49
CA TYR A 230 5.53 1.56 0.05
C TYR A 230 5.30 2.61 1.13
N CYS A 231 5.86 2.41 2.33
CA CYS A 231 5.73 3.35 3.43
C CYS A 231 6.05 4.79 2.98
N ILE A 232 5.22 5.74 3.42
CA ILE A 232 5.23 7.13 2.97
C ILE A 232 4.81 8.07 4.10
N LEU A 233 5.30 9.27 4.10
CA LEU A 233 4.78 10.35 4.94
C LEU A 233 3.50 10.89 4.30
N ASP A 234 2.35 10.51 4.83
CA ASP A 234 1.05 10.92 4.32
C ASP A 234 -0.01 10.95 5.43
N THR A 235 -1.20 11.44 5.10
CA THR A 235 -2.34 11.37 6.00
C THR A 235 -2.82 9.93 6.16
N HIS A 236 -3.18 9.58 7.39
CA HIS A 236 -3.77 8.29 7.74
C HIS A 236 -5.03 7.95 6.91
N LEU A 237 -5.72 8.96 6.38
CA LEU A 237 -6.91 8.80 5.55
C LEU A 237 -6.65 8.04 4.26
N HIS A 238 -5.39 8.06 3.75
CA HIS A 238 -5.01 7.28 2.58
C HIS A 238 -5.18 5.78 2.82
N ASP A 239 -4.60 5.26 3.90
CA ASP A 239 -4.69 3.83 4.21
C ASP A 239 -6.11 3.41 4.59
N VAL A 240 -6.87 4.28 5.29
CA VAL A 240 -8.29 4.05 5.60
C VAL A 240 -9.10 3.95 4.31
N SER A 241 -8.94 4.90 3.38
CA SER A 241 -9.63 4.87 2.08
C SER A 241 -9.26 3.62 1.28
N SER A 242 -7.97 3.27 1.27
CA SER A 242 -7.47 2.06 0.60
C SER A 242 -8.06 0.78 1.21
N LEU A 243 -8.17 0.69 2.55
CA LEU A 243 -8.80 -0.45 3.22
C LEU A 243 -10.28 -0.57 2.85
N LEU A 244 -11.03 0.54 2.88
CA LEU A 244 -12.44 0.59 2.47
C LEU A 244 -12.61 0.08 1.03
N ILE A 245 -11.85 0.62 0.08
CA ILE A 245 -11.88 0.19 -1.34
C ILE A 245 -11.56 -1.32 -1.44
N ARG A 246 -10.48 -1.79 -0.82
CA ARG A 246 -10.03 -3.19 -0.91
C ARG A 246 -11.02 -4.17 -0.28
N ALA A 247 -11.71 -3.78 0.78
CA ALA A 247 -12.69 -4.63 1.45
C ALA A 247 -14.06 -4.64 0.76
N MET A 248 -14.42 -3.56 0.06
CA MET A 248 -15.77 -3.37 -0.49
C MET A 248 -15.86 -3.48 -2.00
N LYS A 249 -14.77 -3.39 -2.74
CA LYS A 249 -14.77 -3.60 -4.20
C LYS A 249 -15.35 -4.96 -4.59
N ASP A 250 -15.61 -5.14 -5.88
CA ASP A 250 -16.20 -6.35 -6.46
C ASP A 250 -17.65 -6.56 -5.97
N GLY A 251 -18.47 -5.51 -6.02
CA GLY A 251 -19.89 -5.52 -5.69
C GLY A 251 -20.23 -5.66 -4.21
N LYS A 252 -19.27 -5.39 -3.30
CA LYS A 252 -19.44 -5.58 -1.85
C LYS A 252 -19.60 -4.25 -1.08
N TRP A 253 -19.88 -3.15 -1.79
CA TRP A 253 -20.08 -1.85 -1.19
C TRP A 253 -21.30 -1.87 -0.28
N SER A 254 -21.11 -1.56 1.00
CA SER A 254 -22.20 -1.45 1.96
C SER A 254 -21.85 -0.52 3.12
N LYS A 255 -22.87 0.20 3.61
CA LYS A 255 -22.75 1.09 4.78
C LYS A 255 -22.40 0.31 6.05
N GLU A 256 -22.92 -0.90 6.19
CA GLU A 256 -22.66 -1.78 7.35
C GLU A 256 -21.18 -2.16 7.40
N LYS A 257 -20.60 -2.53 6.24
CA LYS A 257 -19.18 -2.90 6.15
C LYS A 257 -18.27 -1.68 6.35
N ALA A 258 -18.62 -0.53 5.78
CA ALA A 258 -17.91 0.72 6.03
C ALA A 258 -17.93 1.10 7.52
N ASN A 259 -19.10 1.03 8.15
CA ASN A 259 -19.25 1.29 9.58
C ASN A 259 -18.45 0.29 10.44
N LEU A 260 -18.41 -1.00 10.06
CA LEU A 260 -17.57 -1.99 10.73
C LEU A 260 -16.11 -1.57 10.71
N ILE A 261 -15.59 -1.15 9.55
CA ILE A 261 -14.20 -0.71 9.38
C ILE A 261 -13.94 0.56 10.20
N LEU A 262 -14.74 1.60 9.99
CA LEU A 262 -14.53 2.91 10.62
C LEU A 262 -14.67 2.84 12.14
N ASN A 263 -15.71 2.18 12.67
CA ASN A 263 -15.91 2.04 14.10
C ASN A 263 -14.79 1.26 14.79
N ASN A 264 -14.23 0.23 14.14
CA ASN A 264 -13.11 -0.51 14.72
C ASN A 264 -11.80 0.26 14.59
N TYR A 265 -11.56 0.98 13.49
CA TYR A 265 -10.44 1.90 13.36
C TYR A 265 -10.45 2.98 14.46
N CYS A 266 -11.61 3.57 14.70
CA CYS A 266 -11.80 4.63 15.70
C CYS A 266 -11.63 4.17 17.16
N LYS A 267 -11.48 2.88 17.43
CA LYS A 267 -11.08 2.39 18.76
C LYS A 267 -9.64 2.75 19.14
N SER A 268 -8.80 3.06 18.14
CA SER A 268 -7.37 3.31 18.33
C SER A 268 -6.91 4.64 17.74
N ASN A 269 -7.62 5.19 16.74
CA ASN A 269 -7.32 6.50 16.15
C ASN A 269 -8.64 7.19 15.77
N SER A 270 -8.65 8.51 15.63
CA SER A 270 -9.86 9.27 15.35
C SER A 270 -10.03 9.55 13.86
N ILE A 271 -11.30 9.57 13.42
CA ILE A 271 -11.72 10.12 12.13
C ILE A 271 -12.86 11.12 12.41
N TYR A 272 -12.72 12.35 11.93
CA TYR A 272 -13.69 13.41 12.11
C TYR A 272 -14.63 13.53 10.91
N ASP A 273 -15.80 14.13 11.08
CA ASP A 273 -16.80 14.28 10.01
C ASP A 273 -16.26 15.00 8.77
N GLU A 274 -15.38 16.00 8.97
CA GLU A 274 -14.72 16.70 7.85
C GLU A 274 -13.77 15.77 7.06
N GLU A 275 -13.18 14.77 7.71
CA GLU A 275 -12.28 13.79 7.10
C GLU A 275 -13.04 12.70 6.33
N LEU A 276 -14.27 12.36 6.76
CA LEU A 276 -15.14 11.43 6.01
C LEU A 276 -15.46 11.95 4.61
N LYS A 277 -15.54 13.26 4.42
CA LYS A 277 -15.72 13.87 3.09
C LYS A 277 -14.52 13.61 2.19
N LEU A 278 -13.30 13.73 2.74
CA LEU A 278 -12.07 13.45 1.99
C LEU A 278 -11.97 11.97 1.61
N ILE A 279 -12.32 11.06 2.53
CA ILE A 279 -12.36 9.62 2.26
C ILE A 279 -13.33 9.32 1.11
N ARG A 280 -14.53 9.92 1.11
CA ARG A 280 -15.52 9.77 0.05
C ARG A 280 -14.99 10.25 -1.30
N ASP A 281 -14.38 11.43 -1.35
CA ASP A 281 -13.83 11.98 -2.59
C ASP A 281 -12.63 11.16 -3.09
N PHE A 282 -11.82 10.62 -2.19
CA PHE A 282 -10.74 9.69 -2.54
C PHE A 282 -11.30 8.38 -3.16
N ILE A 283 -12.34 7.80 -2.57
CA ILE A 283 -13.00 6.57 -3.09
C ILE A 283 -13.63 6.84 -4.46
N ARG A 284 -14.21 8.04 -4.70
CA ARG A 284 -14.83 8.42 -5.98
C ARG A 284 -13.84 8.49 -7.12
N PHE A 285 -12.58 8.86 -6.84
CA PHE A 285 -11.58 9.00 -7.89
C PHE A 285 -11.37 7.69 -8.66
N PRO A 286 -11.33 7.70 -10.03
CA PRO A 286 -11.28 6.50 -10.86
C PRO A 286 -9.87 5.91 -10.94
N GLN A 287 -9.29 5.58 -9.78
CA GLN A 287 -7.91 5.12 -9.65
C GLN A 287 -7.61 3.86 -10.47
N VAL A 288 -8.53 2.89 -10.48
CA VAL A 288 -8.32 1.62 -11.21
C VAL A 288 -8.38 1.84 -12.71
N PHE A 289 -9.31 2.68 -13.20
CA PHE A 289 -9.41 3.03 -14.62
C PHE A 289 -8.12 3.67 -15.12
N TRP A 290 -7.61 4.67 -14.40
CA TRP A 290 -6.32 5.26 -14.69
C TRP A 290 -5.19 4.23 -14.67
N GLN A 291 -5.13 3.37 -13.65
CA GLN A 291 -4.05 2.39 -13.48
C GLN A 291 -4.01 1.35 -14.60
N VAL A 292 -5.17 0.91 -15.07
CA VAL A 292 -5.26 -0.01 -16.21
C VAL A 292 -4.80 0.68 -17.49
N GLY A 293 -5.19 1.94 -17.68
CA GLY A 293 -4.74 2.75 -18.82
C GLY A 293 -3.23 2.96 -18.85
N ILE A 294 -2.61 3.34 -17.72
CA ILE A 294 -1.16 3.56 -17.68
C ILE A 294 -0.39 2.26 -17.97
N GLN A 295 -0.83 1.14 -17.40
CA GLN A 295 -0.22 -0.17 -17.63
C GLN A 295 -0.30 -0.62 -19.09
N TYR A 296 -1.41 -0.32 -19.77
CA TYR A 296 -1.61 -0.70 -21.16
C TYR A 296 -0.92 0.26 -22.16
N TYR A 297 -1.14 1.58 -22.00
CA TYR A 297 -0.73 2.56 -23.02
C TYR A 297 0.69 3.11 -22.84
N TRP A 298 1.16 3.27 -21.58
CA TRP A 298 2.47 3.85 -21.31
C TRP A 298 3.53 2.82 -20.92
N GLU A 299 3.22 2.00 -19.91
CA GLU A 299 4.16 1.00 -19.41
C GLU A 299 4.28 -0.20 -20.37
N GLN A 300 3.26 -0.42 -21.20
CA GLN A 300 3.19 -1.52 -22.16
C GLN A 300 3.54 -2.86 -21.50
N GLN A 301 2.88 -3.13 -20.37
CA GLN A 301 3.10 -4.36 -19.62
C GLN A 301 2.90 -5.58 -20.52
N PRO A 302 3.76 -6.61 -20.43
CA PRO A 302 3.78 -7.75 -21.36
C PRO A 302 2.64 -8.76 -21.10
N TRP A 303 1.47 -8.27 -20.69
CA TRP A 303 0.28 -9.08 -20.47
C TRP A 303 -0.60 -9.07 -21.73
N GLY A 304 -1.31 -10.18 -21.98
CA GLY A 304 -2.23 -10.26 -23.10
C GLY A 304 -3.40 -9.27 -22.97
N GLU A 305 -3.96 -8.84 -24.08
CA GLU A 305 -5.10 -7.89 -24.11
C GLU A 305 -6.28 -8.37 -23.27
N GLU A 306 -6.58 -9.67 -23.27
CA GLU A 306 -7.66 -10.27 -22.49
C GLU A 306 -7.54 -10.00 -20.99
N PHE A 307 -6.33 -9.96 -20.46
CA PHE A 307 -6.08 -9.61 -19.06
C PHE A 307 -6.54 -8.18 -18.75
N PHE A 308 -6.27 -7.23 -19.65
CA PHE A 308 -6.69 -5.82 -19.47
C PHE A 308 -8.20 -5.67 -19.63
N ILE A 309 -8.81 -6.41 -20.59
CA ILE A 309 -10.25 -6.44 -20.79
C ILE A 309 -10.96 -6.98 -19.54
N GLU A 310 -10.50 -8.08 -18.99
CA GLU A 310 -11.06 -8.64 -17.76
C GLU A 310 -10.95 -7.65 -16.59
N LYS A 311 -9.79 -7.04 -16.44
CA LYS A 311 -9.51 -6.09 -15.36
C LYS A 311 -10.35 -4.82 -15.43
N ILE A 312 -10.56 -4.28 -16.65
CA ILE A 312 -11.38 -3.08 -16.84
C ILE A 312 -12.86 -3.40 -16.66
N ASN A 313 -13.36 -4.52 -17.20
CA ASN A 313 -14.75 -4.93 -17.05
C ASN A 313 -15.11 -5.14 -15.58
N LYS A 314 -14.27 -5.81 -14.83
CA LYS A 314 -14.46 -5.98 -13.38
C LYS A 314 -14.55 -4.67 -12.61
N TYR A 315 -13.79 -3.65 -13.04
CA TYR A 315 -13.91 -2.30 -12.49
C TYR A 315 -15.24 -1.63 -12.89
N LEU A 316 -15.65 -1.75 -14.17
CA LEU A 316 -16.88 -1.14 -14.67
C LEU A 316 -18.12 -1.75 -14.02
N GLU A 317 -18.15 -3.07 -13.81
CA GLU A 317 -19.22 -3.77 -13.09
C GLU A 317 -19.39 -3.31 -11.63
N ASP A 318 -18.32 -2.79 -11.02
CA ASP A 318 -18.32 -2.33 -9.62
C ASP A 318 -18.80 -0.87 -9.45
N ILE A 319 -18.88 -0.10 -10.54
CA ILE A 319 -19.12 1.34 -10.51
C ILE A 319 -20.46 1.68 -9.88
N ASP A 320 -21.55 1.04 -10.32
CA ASP A 320 -22.89 1.38 -9.85
C ASP A 320 -23.06 1.12 -8.36
N TYR A 321 -22.52 0.01 -7.85
CA TYR A 321 -22.50 -0.30 -6.42
C TYR A 321 -21.70 0.74 -5.63
N ARG A 322 -20.59 1.23 -6.19
CA ARG A 322 -19.77 2.25 -5.55
C ARG A 322 -20.44 3.61 -5.53
N GLU A 323 -21.09 4.03 -6.64
CA GLU A 323 -21.82 5.30 -6.71
C GLU A 323 -23.05 5.32 -5.77
N GLU A 324 -23.77 4.19 -5.66
CA GLU A 324 -24.87 4.07 -4.70
C GLU A 324 -24.39 4.17 -3.23
N PHE A 325 -23.21 3.67 -2.96
CA PHE A 325 -22.57 3.77 -1.64
C PHE A 325 -22.15 5.21 -1.30
N LEU A 326 -21.61 5.97 -2.26
CA LEU A 326 -21.08 7.32 -2.09
C LEU A 326 -22.17 8.39 -1.93
#